data_4a459424b95d0305278a58b1b1b71ac2
#
_entry.id   4a459424b95d0305278a58b1b1b71ac2
#
_cell.length_a   1.000
_cell.length_b   1.000
_cell.length_c   1.000
_cell.angle_alpha   90.00
_cell.angle_beta   90.00
_cell.angle_gamma   90.00
#
_symmetry.space_group_name_H-M   'P 1'
#
loop_
_entity.id
_entity.type
_entity.pdbx_description
1 polymer ?
#
loop_
_entity_poly.entity_id
_entity_poly.type
_entity_poly.pdbx_seq_one_letter_code
_entity_poly.pdbx_strand_id
1 'polypeptide(L)'
;MKYLIANWKMNSLDISDWISKFENNCGEISSKETLQIVICPNFLQIPFFIEKSAFSKYLLTGSQDVSEKDPGPFTGQVSSKHLSNFSEIHYCIVGHSEQRMAGDTNSIVFQKTQKLINEKISPVVCVGESLETKESGDRENFLFKQLESFSNFENFKSNSIIIAYETIWAIGTGISAEISSIRESIDFIKATLATKNIQSEILYGGSVNATNSKEILAEKNISGLLVGNASLDGEEFAKIAQNF
;
A
#
# COMPACT_ATOMS: atom_id res chain seq x y z
N MET A 1 5.59 14.10 0.01
CA MET A 1 5.29 13.24 1.18
C MET A 1 5.95 11.89 0.95
N LYS A 2 6.47 11.26 2.00
CA LYS A 2 7.00 9.88 1.94
C LYS A 2 6.06 8.94 2.70
N TYR A 3 6.03 7.65 2.33
CA TYR A 3 5.11 6.67 2.91
C TYR A 3 5.84 5.36 3.23
N LEU A 4 5.63 4.86 4.43
CA LEU A 4 6.01 3.50 4.83
C LEU A 4 4.74 2.77 5.28
N ILE A 5 4.27 1.83 4.48
CA ILE A 5 2.98 1.14 4.72
C ILE A 5 3.25 -0.34 5.02
N ALA A 6 2.77 -0.81 6.16
CA ALA A 6 2.83 -2.20 6.58
C ALA A 6 1.55 -2.93 6.16
N ASN A 7 1.67 -3.97 5.37
CA ASN A 7 0.60 -4.92 5.10
C ASN A 7 0.82 -6.19 5.93
N TRP A 8 0.12 -6.33 7.05
CA TRP A 8 0.24 -7.51 7.92
C TRP A 8 -0.43 -8.76 7.34
N LYS A 9 -1.15 -8.61 6.23
CA LYS A 9 -1.87 -9.71 5.58
C LYS A 9 -2.77 -10.46 6.57
N MET A 10 -2.92 -11.78 6.43
CA MET A 10 -3.72 -12.63 7.31
C MET A 10 -2.93 -13.10 8.54
N ASN A 11 -2.13 -12.23 9.12
CA ASN A 11 -1.41 -12.52 10.37
C ASN A 11 -2.08 -11.81 11.55
N SER A 12 -2.01 -12.44 12.73
CA SER A 12 -2.42 -11.87 13.99
C SER A 12 -1.20 -11.71 14.89
N LEU A 13 -0.92 -10.49 15.30
CA LEU A 13 0.25 -10.15 16.10
C LEU A 13 -0.15 -9.73 17.51
N ASP A 14 0.75 -9.88 18.47
CA ASP A 14 0.67 -9.13 19.73
C ASP A 14 1.00 -7.66 19.41
N ILE A 15 -0.06 -6.84 19.35
CA ILE A 15 0.03 -5.44 18.96
C ILE A 15 0.88 -4.64 19.95
N SER A 16 0.78 -4.92 21.25
CA SER A 16 1.53 -4.19 22.28
C SER A 16 3.01 -4.49 22.19
N ASP A 17 3.38 -5.76 22.01
CA ASP A 17 4.78 -6.17 21.80
C ASP A 17 5.34 -5.57 20.49
N TRP A 18 4.55 -5.61 19.41
CA TRP A 18 4.97 -5.05 18.13
C TRP A 18 5.23 -3.54 18.21
N ILE A 19 4.31 -2.77 18.82
CA ILE A 19 4.46 -1.31 19.00
C ILE A 19 5.69 -1.03 19.86
N SER A 20 5.87 -1.76 20.97
CA SER A 20 7.01 -1.59 21.86
C SER A 20 8.34 -1.84 21.11
N LYS A 21 8.44 -2.90 20.32
CA LYS A 21 9.62 -3.18 19.49
C LYS A 21 9.87 -2.08 18.46
N PHE A 22 8.82 -1.62 17.79
CA PHE A 22 8.93 -0.52 16.82
C PHE A 22 9.45 0.76 17.49
N GLU A 23 8.80 1.22 18.56
CA GLU A 23 9.13 2.50 19.21
C GLU A 23 10.50 2.49 19.89
N ASN A 24 10.90 1.35 20.45
CA ASN A 24 12.24 1.21 21.07
C ASN A 24 13.38 1.22 20.02
N ASN A 25 13.10 0.89 18.78
CA ASN A 25 14.08 0.76 17.72
C ASN A 25 13.98 1.82 16.61
N CYS A 26 12.91 2.63 16.57
CA CYS A 26 12.73 3.59 15.47
C CYS A 26 13.65 4.81 15.53
N GLY A 27 14.26 5.10 16.69
CA GLY A 27 15.13 6.28 16.85
C GLY A 27 14.40 7.61 16.55
N GLU A 28 15.15 8.59 16.09
CA GLU A 28 14.58 9.85 15.57
C GLU A 28 14.19 9.66 14.10
N ILE A 29 12.92 9.35 13.85
CA ILE A 29 12.37 9.31 12.50
C ILE A 29 12.05 10.74 12.05
N SER A 30 12.19 11.01 10.75
CA SER A 30 11.70 12.25 10.13
C SER A 30 10.28 12.58 10.60
N SER A 31 9.98 13.86 10.76
CA SER A 31 8.70 14.31 11.31
C SER A 31 7.52 13.72 10.52
N LYS A 32 6.35 13.58 11.18
CA LYS A 32 5.09 13.17 10.52
C LYS A 32 4.72 14.05 9.32
N GLU A 33 5.25 15.26 9.24
CA GLU A 33 5.04 16.17 8.12
C GLU A 33 5.72 15.67 6.83
N THR A 34 6.73 14.83 6.95
CA THR A 34 7.51 14.31 5.82
C THR A 34 7.34 12.82 5.58
N LEU A 35 7.07 12.01 6.62
CA LEU A 35 6.89 10.55 6.54
C LEU A 35 5.59 10.12 7.22
N GLN A 36 4.73 9.39 6.49
CA GLN A 36 3.54 8.73 6.99
C GLN A 36 3.85 7.23 7.17
N ILE A 37 3.75 6.75 8.42
CA ILE A 37 3.94 5.33 8.76
C ILE A 37 2.58 4.72 9.04
N VAL A 38 2.10 3.87 8.14
CA VAL A 38 0.74 3.32 8.15
C VAL A 38 0.79 1.82 8.41
N ILE A 39 0.05 1.35 9.39
CA ILE A 39 -0.10 -0.07 9.68
C ILE A 39 -1.48 -0.54 9.23
N CYS A 40 -1.51 -1.57 8.39
CA CYS A 40 -2.73 -2.21 7.91
C CYS A 40 -2.84 -3.61 8.53
N PRO A 41 -3.41 -3.75 9.75
CA PRO A 41 -3.69 -5.04 10.36
C PRO A 41 -4.90 -5.70 9.70
N ASN A 42 -5.18 -6.98 10.01
CA ASN A 42 -6.44 -7.59 9.59
C ASN A 42 -7.65 -6.89 10.26
N PHE A 43 -8.84 -7.02 9.69
CA PHE A 43 -10.04 -6.30 10.14
C PHE A 43 -10.34 -6.50 11.64
N LEU A 44 -10.10 -7.69 12.19
CA LEU A 44 -10.37 -7.98 13.60
C LEU A 44 -9.40 -7.27 14.54
N GLN A 45 -8.21 -6.94 14.07
CA GLN A 45 -7.19 -6.26 14.87
C GLN A 45 -7.23 -4.73 14.73
N ILE A 46 -7.95 -4.18 13.76
CA ILE A 46 -8.03 -2.72 13.57
C ILE A 46 -8.44 -1.98 14.85
N PRO A 47 -9.55 -2.32 15.55
CA PRO A 47 -9.95 -1.61 16.74
C PRO A 47 -8.90 -1.69 17.87
N PHE A 48 -8.26 -2.85 18.02
CA PHE A 48 -7.20 -3.05 19.01
C PHE A 48 -5.95 -2.26 18.65
N PHE A 49 -5.60 -2.20 17.36
CA PHE A 49 -4.46 -1.41 16.91
C PHE A 49 -4.69 0.08 17.17
N ILE A 50 -5.87 0.61 16.86
CA ILE A 50 -6.25 2.00 17.13
C ILE A 50 -6.10 2.30 18.63
N GLU A 51 -6.66 1.45 19.51
CA GLU A 51 -6.56 1.62 20.96
C GLU A 51 -5.10 1.67 21.42
N LYS A 52 -4.30 0.69 21.01
CA LYS A 52 -2.90 0.55 21.48
C LYS A 52 -1.96 1.59 20.90
N SER A 53 -2.21 2.05 19.67
CA SER A 53 -1.38 3.06 19.01
C SER A 53 -1.80 4.50 19.28
N ALA A 54 -2.86 4.74 20.09
CA ALA A 54 -3.41 6.07 20.34
C ALA A 54 -2.38 7.10 20.86
N PHE A 55 -1.35 6.65 21.56
CA PHE A 55 -0.28 7.49 22.09
C PHE A 55 1.00 7.46 21.24
N SER A 56 1.02 6.69 20.16
CA SER A 56 2.17 6.67 19.27
C SER A 56 2.33 8.00 18.53
N LYS A 57 3.57 8.48 18.48
CA LYS A 57 3.91 9.70 17.74
C LYS A 57 3.97 9.50 16.24
N TYR A 58 4.10 8.25 15.77
CA TYR A 58 4.47 7.94 14.40
C TYR A 58 3.40 7.15 13.64
N LEU A 59 2.67 6.26 14.34
CA LEU A 59 1.83 5.26 13.71
C LEU A 59 0.46 5.79 13.31
N LEU A 60 0.04 5.47 12.09
CA LEU A 60 -1.29 5.68 11.55
C LEU A 60 -1.93 4.32 11.25
N THR A 61 -3.26 4.29 11.23
CA THR A 61 -4.01 3.07 10.91
C THR A 61 -4.50 3.08 9.48
N GLY A 62 -4.39 1.93 8.83
CA GLY A 62 -4.99 1.64 7.54
C GLY A 62 -5.76 0.31 7.54
N SER A 63 -6.38 -0.01 6.41
CA SER A 63 -7.07 -1.27 6.16
C SER A 63 -6.41 -2.02 5.00
N GLN A 64 -6.56 -3.36 4.98
CA GLN A 64 -5.96 -4.23 3.95
C GLN A 64 -6.79 -4.38 2.68
N ASP A 65 -8.09 -4.13 2.78
CA ASP A 65 -9.05 -4.21 1.68
C ASP A 65 -10.37 -3.53 2.09
N VAL A 66 -11.30 -3.45 1.12
CA VAL A 66 -12.67 -2.96 1.30
C VAL A 66 -13.57 -3.63 0.25
N SER A 67 -14.86 -3.72 0.51
CA SER A 67 -15.85 -4.12 -0.50
C SER A 67 -16.14 -2.98 -1.49
N GLU A 68 -16.38 -3.33 -2.74
CA GLU A 68 -16.91 -2.41 -3.76
C GLU A 68 -18.41 -2.10 -3.56
N LYS A 69 -19.08 -2.80 -2.62
CA LYS A 69 -20.51 -2.64 -2.33
C LYS A 69 -20.76 -1.60 -1.25
N ASP A 70 -21.91 -0.94 -1.37
CA ASP A 70 -22.48 -0.18 -0.25
C ASP A 70 -22.99 -1.13 0.85
N PRO A 71 -23.19 -0.65 2.08
CA PRO A 71 -23.78 -1.47 3.15
C PRO A 71 -25.09 -2.15 2.73
N GLY A 72 -25.20 -3.45 2.95
CA GLY A 72 -26.33 -4.25 2.51
C GLY A 72 -26.16 -5.76 2.76
N PRO A 73 -26.84 -6.62 2.02
CA PRO A 73 -26.85 -8.07 2.18
C PRO A 73 -25.60 -8.73 1.58
N PHE A 74 -24.44 -8.39 2.12
CA PHE A 74 -23.11 -8.87 1.68
C PHE A 74 -22.38 -9.48 2.88
N THR A 75 -22.85 -10.63 3.32
CA THR A 75 -22.36 -11.33 4.52
C THR A 75 -20.83 -11.52 4.46
N GLY A 76 -20.13 -11.08 5.51
CA GLY A 76 -18.68 -11.20 5.66
C GLY A 76 -17.87 -10.06 5.02
N GLN A 77 -18.50 -9.14 4.27
CA GLN A 77 -17.80 -8.02 3.65
C GLN A 77 -17.76 -6.77 4.55
N VAL A 78 -16.73 -5.96 4.36
CA VAL A 78 -16.55 -4.67 5.05
C VAL A 78 -16.60 -3.55 4.02
N SER A 79 -17.58 -2.64 4.12
CA SER A 79 -17.72 -1.50 3.21
C SER A 79 -16.85 -0.32 3.63
N SER A 80 -16.62 0.63 2.70
CA SER A 80 -15.94 1.89 3.00
C SER A 80 -16.63 2.69 4.11
N LYS A 81 -17.96 2.62 4.22
CA LYS A 81 -18.73 3.20 5.32
C LYS A 81 -18.44 2.59 6.67
N HIS A 82 -18.18 1.28 6.73
CA HIS A 82 -17.75 0.66 7.99
C HIS A 82 -16.36 1.14 8.40
N LEU A 83 -15.44 1.31 7.44
CA LEU A 83 -14.11 1.84 7.71
C LEU A 83 -14.15 3.30 8.16
N SER A 84 -14.98 4.15 7.52
CA SER A 84 -15.08 5.57 7.85
C SER A 84 -15.76 5.85 9.21
N ASN A 85 -16.36 4.84 9.86
CA ASN A 85 -16.80 4.95 11.25
C ASN A 85 -15.63 5.04 12.25
N PHE A 86 -14.43 4.66 11.83
CA PHE A 86 -13.18 4.82 12.58
C PHE A 86 -12.43 6.03 12.01
N SER A 87 -12.46 7.15 12.71
CA SER A 87 -11.79 8.42 12.28
C SER A 87 -10.29 8.27 12.09
N GLU A 88 -9.69 7.25 12.69
CA GLU A 88 -8.27 6.93 12.67
C GLU A 88 -7.84 6.16 11.41
N ILE A 89 -8.79 5.65 10.63
CA ILE A 89 -8.48 4.96 9.36
C ILE A 89 -8.34 5.99 8.25
N HIS A 90 -7.10 6.23 7.83
CA HIS A 90 -6.77 7.20 6.78
C HIS A 90 -6.42 6.59 5.44
N TYR A 91 -6.07 5.30 5.41
CA TYR A 91 -5.57 4.59 4.24
C TYR A 91 -6.24 3.23 4.09
N CYS A 92 -6.35 2.75 2.84
CA CYS A 92 -6.82 1.39 2.58
C CYS A 92 -6.11 0.83 1.34
N ILE A 93 -5.51 -0.35 1.48
CA ILE A 93 -4.93 -1.10 0.38
C ILE A 93 -6.08 -1.67 -0.46
N VAL A 94 -5.99 -1.56 -1.79
CA VAL A 94 -6.94 -2.18 -2.72
C VAL A 94 -6.22 -2.78 -3.92
N GLY A 95 -6.75 -3.86 -4.47
CA GLY A 95 -6.20 -4.52 -5.65
C GLY A 95 -4.84 -5.18 -5.42
N HIS A 96 -4.48 -5.49 -4.16
CA HIS A 96 -3.30 -6.29 -3.85
C HIS A 96 -3.32 -7.61 -4.64
N SER A 97 -2.16 -8.10 -5.04
CA SER A 97 -2.04 -9.31 -5.86
C SER A 97 -2.83 -10.50 -5.30
N GLU A 98 -2.87 -10.68 -3.98
CA GLU A 98 -3.65 -11.74 -3.33
C GLU A 98 -5.17 -11.55 -3.51
N GLN A 99 -5.68 -10.31 -3.49
CA GLN A 99 -7.08 -10.01 -3.74
C GLN A 99 -7.43 -10.16 -5.23
N ARG A 100 -6.52 -9.80 -6.13
CA ARG A 100 -6.69 -10.06 -7.57
C ARG A 100 -6.77 -11.56 -7.86
N MET A 101 -5.95 -12.38 -7.23
CA MET A 101 -6.06 -13.84 -7.32
C MET A 101 -7.37 -14.38 -6.72
N ALA A 102 -7.93 -13.70 -5.73
CA ALA A 102 -9.23 -14.03 -5.14
C ALA A 102 -10.44 -13.53 -5.96
N GLY A 103 -10.21 -12.75 -7.04
CA GLY A 103 -11.25 -12.35 -7.96
C GLY A 103 -11.39 -10.84 -8.22
N ASP A 104 -10.56 -10.00 -7.61
CA ASP A 104 -10.58 -8.57 -7.89
C ASP A 104 -10.15 -8.29 -9.35
N THR A 105 -11.09 -7.87 -10.17
CA THR A 105 -10.82 -7.35 -11.51
C THR A 105 -10.39 -5.88 -11.46
N ASN A 106 -9.85 -5.33 -12.56
CA ASN A 106 -9.54 -3.90 -12.64
C ASN A 106 -10.77 -3.02 -12.38
N SER A 107 -11.95 -3.46 -12.82
CA SER A 107 -13.22 -2.77 -12.55
C SER A 107 -13.59 -2.78 -11.06
N ILE A 108 -13.41 -3.91 -10.36
CA ILE A 108 -13.67 -4.01 -8.92
C ILE A 108 -12.71 -3.11 -8.15
N VAL A 109 -11.40 -3.15 -8.47
CA VAL A 109 -10.39 -2.28 -7.83
C VAL A 109 -10.72 -0.80 -8.02
N PHE A 110 -11.16 -0.43 -9.22
CA PHE A 110 -11.62 0.93 -9.49
C PHE A 110 -12.83 1.32 -8.62
N GLN A 111 -13.85 0.46 -8.51
CA GLN A 111 -15.04 0.72 -7.68
C GLN A 111 -14.65 0.84 -6.19
N LYS A 112 -13.80 -0.05 -5.67
CA LYS A 112 -13.25 0.03 -4.31
C LYS A 112 -12.56 1.39 -4.09
N THR A 113 -11.73 1.81 -5.04
CA THR A 113 -11.03 3.11 -5.00
C THR A 113 -12.02 4.28 -4.93
N GLN A 114 -13.07 4.27 -5.75
CA GLN A 114 -14.11 5.31 -5.71
C GLN A 114 -14.82 5.38 -4.35
N LYS A 115 -15.20 4.22 -3.79
CA LYS A 115 -15.85 4.14 -2.49
C LYS A 115 -15.01 4.74 -1.38
N LEU A 116 -13.70 4.46 -1.37
CA LEU A 116 -12.78 5.00 -0.37
C LEU A 116 -12.64 6.53 -0.48
N ILE A 117 -12.48 7.05 -1.70
CA ILE A 117 -12.37 8.50 -1.94
C ILE A 117 -13.63 9.23 -1.45
N ASN A 118 -14.82 8.66 -1.70
CA ASN A 118 -16.08 9.24 -1.24
C ASN A 118 -16.16 9.34 0.29
N GLU A 119 -15.53 8.40 1.00
CA GLU A 119 -15.42 8.39 2.46
C GLU A 119 -14.16 9.10 2.99
N LYS A 120 -13.40 9.78 2.13
CA LYS A 120 -12.15 10.50 2.47
C LYS A 120 -11.04 9.61 3.03
N ILE A 121 -11.03 8.33 2.67
CA ILE A 121 -9.97 7.38 2.95
C ILE A 121 -9.07 7.32 1.72
N SER A 122 -7.77 7.49 1.89
CA SER A 122 -6.79 7.47 0.81
C SER A 122 -6.53 6.04 0.32
N PRO A 123 -6.88 5.68 -0.92
CA PRO A 123 -6.61 4.36 -1.44
C PRO A 123 -5.14 4.18 -1.80
N VAL A 124 -4.59 3.03 -1.42
CA VAL A 124 -3.28 2.52 -1.83
C VAL A 124 -3.53 1.43 -2.87
N VAL A 125 -3.49 1.80 -4.13
CA VAL A 125 -3.86 0.94 -5.26
C VAL A 125 -2.67 0.11 -5.70
N CYS A 126 -2.76 -1.20 -5.54
CA CYS A 126 -1.73 -2.13 -5.98
C CYS A 126 -1.87 -2.46 -7.47
N VAL A 127 -0.76 -2.32 -8.17
CA VAL A 127 -0.58 -2.72 -9.57
C VAL A 127 0.73 -3.50 -9.72
N GLY A 128 0.76 -4.45 -10.64
CA GLY A 128 1.97 -5.25 -10.82
C GLY A 128 1.73 -6.44 -11.73
N GLU A 129 2.80 -7.05 -12.18
CA GLU A 129 2.81 -8.15 -13.14
C GLU A 129 3.32 -9.46 -12.54
N SER A 130 2.85 -10.57 -13.10
CA SER A 130 3.37 -11.92 -12.83
C SER A 130 4.72 -12.15 -13.52
N LEU A 131 5.42 -13.22 -13.13
CA LEU A 131 6.65 -13.63 -13.82
C LEU A 131 6.41 -13.92 -15.30
N GLU A 132 5.33 -14.62 -15.62
CA GLU A 132 4.94 -14.93 -17.00
C GLU A 132 4.76 -13.67 -17.84
N THR A 133 4.05 -12.67 -17.31
CA THR A 133 3.87 -11.37 -18.00
C THR A 133 5.19 -10.63 -18.20
N LYS A 134 6.09 -10.69 -17.22
CA LYS A 134 7.42 -10.09 -17.33
C LYS A 134 8.25 -10.79 -18.41
N GLU A 135 8.30 -12.12 -18.41
CA GLU A 135 9.08 -12.92 -19.35
C GLU A 135 8.56 -12.83 -20.79
N SER A 136 7.24 -12.68 -20.97
CA SER A 136 6.64 -12.46 -22.29
C SER A 136 6.89 -11.07 -22.88
N GLY A 137 7.44 -10.14 -22.09
CA GLY A 137 7.66 -8.75 -22.52
C GLY A 137 6.39 -7.89 -22.54
N ASP A 138 5.25 -8.38 -22.00
CA ASP A 138 3.95 -7.68 -22.01
C ASP A 138 3.73 -6.79 -20.77
N ARG A 139 4.77 -6.56 -19.96
CA ARG A 139 4.69 -5.81 -18.68
C ARG A 139 4.00 -4.46 -18.83
N GLU A 140 4.43 -3.64 -19.79
CA GLU A 140 3.88 -2.29 -19.95
C GLU A 140 2.41 -2.30 -20.34
N ASN A 141 2.01 -3.16 -21.27
CA ASN A 141 0.61 -3.31 -21.66
C ASN A 141 -0.25 -3.82 -20.51
N PHE A 142 0.29 -4.74 -19.70
CA PHE A 142 -0.40 -5.26 -18.53
C PHE A 142 -0.62 -4.16 -17.47
N LEU A 143 0.42 -3.39 -17.12
CA LEU A 143 0.33 -2.26 -16.21
C LEU A 143 -0.61 -1.17 -16.75
N PHE A 144 -0.53 -0.87 -18.06
CA PHE A 144 -1.44 0.07 -18.70
C PHE A 144 -2.91 -0.32 -18.50
N LYS A 145 -3.27 -1.59 -18.72
CA LYS A 145 -4.64 -2.10 -18.52
C LYS A 145 -5.11 -1.98 -17.06
N GLN A 146 -4.21 -2.13 -16.10
CA GLN A 146 -4.55 -1.92 -14.68
C GLN A 146 -4.82 -0.45 -14.36
N LEU A 147 -4.12 0.48 -15.04
CA LEU A 147 -4.23 1.92 -14.82
C LEU A 147 -5.30 2.59 -15.69
N GLU A 148 -5.73 1.93 -16.78
CA GLU A 148 -6.66 2.51 -17.75
C GLU A 148 -8.02 2.87 -17.13
N SER A 149 -8.53 2.04 -16.21
CA SER A 149 -9.81 2.29 -15.54
C SER A 149 -9.86 3.62 -14.79
N PHE A 150 -8.69 4.15 -14.37
CA PHE A 150 -8.60 5.44 -13.68
C PHE A 150 -8.75 6.66 -14.62
N SER A 151 -8.76 6.47 -15.95
CA SER A 151 -9.00 7.55 -16.92
C SER A 151 -10.38 8.17 -16.84
N ASN A 152 -11.35 7.46 -16.29
CA ASN A 152 -12.76 7.88 -16.24
C ASN A 152 -13.11 8.67 -14.97
N PHE A 153 -12.12 9.10 -14.21
CA PHE A 153 -12.33 9.87 -12.99
C PHE A 153 -12.39 11.37 -13.29
N GLU A 154 -13.57 11.90 -13.65
CA GLU A 154 -13.78 13.33 -13.91
C GLU A 154 -13.49 14.24 -12.69
N ASN A 155 -13.41 13.69 -11.47
CA ASN A 155 -13.27 14.42 -10.22
C ASN A 155 -12.02 14.05 -9.41
N PHE A 156 -10.97 13.49 -10.04
CA PHE A 156 -9.71 13.23 -9.32
C PHE A 156 -9.05 14.55 -8.94
N LYS A 157 -9.14 14.89 -7.66
CA LYS A 157 -8.21 15.87 -7.10
C LYS A 157 -6.81 15.26 -7.15
N SER A 158 -5.86 15.98 -7.73
CA SER A 158 -4.43 15.69 -7.63
C SER A 158 -4.09 15.15 -6.24
N ASN A 159 -3.36 14.03 -6.17
CA ASN A 159 -2.94 13.34 -4.95
C ASN A 159 -4.03 12.58 -4.15
N SER A 160 -5.15 12.22 -4.75
CA SER A 160 -6.19 11.45 -4.04
C SER A 160 -5.92 9.94 -3.97
N ILE A 161 -4.97 9.41 -4.73
CA ILE A 161 -4.56 7.99 -4.71
C ILE A 161 -3.05 7.85 -4.56
N ILE A 162 -2.65 6.73 -3.97
CA ILE A 162 -1.27 6.26 -3.93
C ILE A 162 -1.21 4.99 -4.77
N ILE A 163 -0.20 4.84 -5.62
CA ILE A 163 0.02 3.61 -6.39
C ILE A 163 1.13 2.80 -5.72
N ALA A 164 0.90 1.53 -5.47
CA ALA A 164 1.92 0.59 -5.02
C ALA A 164 2.25 -0.38 -6.15
N TYR A 165 3.46 -0.30 -6.68
CA TYR A 165 3.94 -1.21 -7.71
C TYR A 165 4.48 -2.49 -7.08
N GLU A 166 3.86 -3.62 -7.40
CA GLU A 166 4.21 -4.94 -6.90
C GLU A 166 4.93 -5.76 -7.99
N THR A 167 6.17 -6.15 -7.74
CA THR A 167 6.81 -7.24 -8.49
C THR A 167 6.27 -8.56 -7.95
N ILE A 168 5.08 -9.02 -8.44
CA ILE A 168 4.32 -10.14 -7.86
C ILE A 168 5.19 -11.41 -7.77
N TRP A 169 6.04 -11.65 -8.75
CA TRP A 169 6.97 -12.76 -8.82
C TRP A 169 8.08 -12.72 -7.75
N ALA A 170 8.31 -11.57 -7.12
CA ALA A 170 9.31 -11.39 -6.06
C ALA A 170 8.69 -11.38 -4.66
N ILE A 171 7.35 -11.29 -4.54
CA ILE A 171 6.66 -11.21 -3.24
C ILE A 171 6.86 -12.51 -2.45
N GLY A 172 7.38 -12.39 -1.22
CA GLY A 172 7.55 -13.53 -0.31
C GLY A 172 8.69 -14.51 -0.66
N THR A 173 9.39 -14.29 -1.76
CA THR A 173 10.50 -15.17 -2.17
C THR A 173 11.83 -14.83 -1.52
N GLY A 174 11.95 -13.63 -0.94
CA GLY A 174 13.23 -13.08 -0.48
C GLY A 174 14.14 -12.58 -1.61
N ILE A 175 13.74 -12.75 -2.86
CA ILE A 175 14.48 -12.26 -4.04
C ILE A 175 14.01 -10.84 -4.33
N SER A 176 14.93 -9.89 -4.32
CA SER A 176 14.66 -8.52 -4.75
C SER A 176 14.71 -8.41 -6.26
N ALA A 177 13.81 -7.62 -6.85
CA ALA A 177 13.95 -7.23 -8.24
C ALA A 177 15.17 -6.32 -8.42
N GLU A 178 15.79 -6.34 -9.60
CA GLU A 178 16.86 -5.41 -9.94
C GLU A 178 16.34 -3.96 -9.93
N ILE A 179 17.12 -3.04 -9.37
CA ILE A 179 16.76 -1.63 -9.25
C ILE A 179 16.43 -1.00 -10.60
N SER A 180 17.16 -1.36 -11.66
CA SER A 180 16.88 -0.91 -13.03
C SER A 180 15.46 -1.30 -13.49
N SER A 181 15.04 -2.54 -13.22
CA SER A 181 13.71 -3.03 -13.58
C SER A 181 12.60 -2.35 -12.76
N ILE A 182 12.86 -2.08 -11.47
CA ILE A 182 11.95 -1.32 -10.61
C ILE A 182 11.78 0.09 -11.17
N ARG A 183 12.88 0.78 -11.48
CA ARG A 183 12.89 2.14 -12.05
C ARG A 183 12.08 2.22 -13.33
N GLU A 184 12.36 1.34 -14.31
CA GLU A 184 11.63 1.31 -15.59
C GLU A 184 10.12 1.19 -15.39
N SER A 185 9.66 0.28 -14.52
CA SER A 185 8.24 0.09 -14.27
C SER A 185 7.60 1.30 -13.60
N ILE A 186 8.27 1.91 -12.62
CA ILE A 186 7.78 3.09 -11.92
C ILE A 186 7.74 4.31 -12.85
N ASP A 187 8.75 4.49 -13.70
CA ASP A 187 8.77 5.56 -14.68
C ASP A 187 7.63 5.40 -15.70
N PHE A 188 7.37 4.17 -16.17
CA PHE A 188 6.23 3.85 -17.04
C PHE A 188 4.88 4.15 -16.34
N ILE A 189 4.69 3.72 -15.10
CA ILE A 189 3.47 4.00 -14.32
C ILE A 189 3.26 5.51 -14.20
N LYS A 190 4.31 6.24 -13.83
CA LYS A 190 4.26 7.70 -13.68
C LYS A 190 3.92 8.41 -14.98
N ALA A 191 4.54 8.01 -16.09
CA ALA A 191 4.25 8.56 -17.41
C ALA A 191 2.79 8.26 -17.81
N THR A 192 2.32 7.04 -17.59
CA THR A 192 0.93 6.64 -17.88
C THR A 192 -0.08 7.47 -17.11
N LEU A 193 0.13 7.67 -15.81
CA LEU A 193 -0.75 8.50 -14.96
C LEU A 193 -0.74 9.97 -15.42
N ALA A 194 0.42 10.50 -15.81
CA ALA A 194 0.55 11.87 -16.31
C ALA A 194 -0.27 12.11 -17.58
N THR A 195 -0.35 11.12 -18.51
CA THR A 195 -1.21 11.24 -19.71
C THR A 195 -2.70 11.36 -19.37
N LYS A 196 -3.08 10.96 -18.16
CA LYS A 196 -4.45 11.00 -17.63
C LYS A 196 -4.69 12.19 -16.69
N ASN A 197 -3.73 13.11 -16.57
CA ASN A 197 -3.71 14.21 -15.61
C ASN A 197 -3.86 13.77 -14.15
N ILE A 198 -3.40 12.55 -13.84
CA ILE A 198 -3.40 12.00 -12.47
C ILE A 198 -2.00 12.21 -11.88
N GLN A 199 -1.93 12.96 -10.78
CA GLN A 199 -0.73 13.04 -9.95
C GLN A 199 -0.88 12.04 -8.81
N SER A 200 0.11 11.17 -8.64
CA SER A 200 0.11 10.13 -7.60
C SER A 200 1.52 9.95 -7.04
N GLU A 201 1.58 9.66 -5.76
CA GLU A 201 2.78 9.12 -5.14
C GLU A 201 2.90 7.63 -5.49
N ILE A 202 4.12 7.15 -5.74
CA ILE A 202 4.35 5.77 -6.14
C ILE A 202 5.22 5.09 -5.10
N LEU A 203 4.74 3.95 -4.58
CA LEU A 203 5.44 3.09 -3.65
C LEU A 203 5.97 1.86 -4.38
N TYR A 204 7.05 1.29 -3.86
CA TYR A 204 7.48 -0.05 -4.24
C TYR A 204 6.95 -1.08 -3.23
N GLY A 205 6.33 -2.15 -3.72
CA GLY A 205 5.66 -3.20 -2.94
C GLY A 205 6.19 -4.61 -3.18
N GLY A 206 7.41 -4.78 -3.65
CA GLY A 206 8.03 -6.10 -3.79
C GLY A 206 8.69 -6.59 -2.50
N SER A 207 9.75 -7.41 -2.62
CA SER A 207 10.50 -7.92 -1.47
C SER A 207 11.36 -6.81 -0.86
N VAL A 208 10.90 -6.23 0.25
CA VAL A 208 11.55 -5.13 0.98
C VAL A 208 11.97 -5.61 2.37
N ASN A 209 13.15 -5.22 2.81
CA ASN A 209 13.70 -5.41 4.16
C ASN A 209 14.63 -4.25 4.54
N ALA A 210 15.17 -4.23 5.77
CA ALA A 210 16.05 -3.17 6.23
C ALA A 210 17.33 -3.02 5.39
N THR A 211 17.82 -4.11 4.79
CA THR A 211 19.08 -4.09 4.03
C THR A 211 18.93 -3.41 2.67
N ASN A 212 17.80 -3.65 1.95
CA ASN A 212 17.61 -3.15 0.59
C ASN A 212 16.77 -1.87 0.51
N SER A 213 16.03 -1.51 1.57
CA SER A 213 15.09 -0.38 1.54
C SER A 213 15.76 0.96 1.25
N LYS A 214 17.00 1.18 1.75
CA LYS A 214 17.74 2.41 1.48
C LYS A 214 18.09 2.61 0.00
N GLU A 215 18.50 1.54 -0.68
CA GLU A 215 18.82 1.57 -2.10
C GLU A 215 17.55 1.82 -2.94
N ILE A 216 16.45 1.15 -2.61
CA ILE A 216 15.16 1.35 -3.27
C ILE A 216 14.67 2.79 -3.11
N LEU A 217 14.74 3.34 -1.90
CA LEU A 217 14.31 4.72 -1.59
C LEU A 217 15.18 5.80 -2.24
N ALA A 218 16.40 5.47 -2.67
CA ALA A 218 17.25 6.39 -3.42
C ALA A 218 16.75 6.65 -4.84
N GLU A 219 15.82 5.83 -5.36
CA GLU A 219 15.23 6.01 -6.69
C GLU A 219 14.30 7.23 -6.73
N LYS A 220 14.52 8.11 -7.70
CA LYS A 220 13.93 9.46 -7.80
C LYS A 220 12.40 9.47 -7.74
N ASN A 221 11.75 8.49 -8.36
CA ASN A 221 10.30 8.46 -8.52
C ASN A 221 9.60 7.56 -7.47
N ILE A 222 10.33 7.07 -6.47
CA ILE A 222 9.80 6.29 -5.36
C ILE A 222 9.50 7.22 -4.17
N SER A 223 8.23 7.27 -3.80
CA SER A 223 7.74 8.05 -2.67
C SER A 223 7.62 7.23 -1.39
N GLY A 224 7.89 5.93 -1.43
CA GLY A 224 7.82 5.07 -0.25
C GLY A 224 7.75 3.59 -0.56
N LEU A 225 7.35 2.82 0.46
CA LEU A 225 7.38 1.37 0.45
C LEU A 225 6.05 0.79 0.97
N LEU A 226 5.58 -0.29 0.34
CA LEU A 226 4.53 -1.16 0.86
C LEU A 226 5.20 -2.48 1.27
N VAL A 227 5.22 -2.76 2.58
CA VAL A 227 6.03 -3.83 3.17
C VAL A 227 5.13 -4.94 3.72
N GLY A 228 5.36 -6.18 3.27
CA GLY A 228 4.71 -7.39 3.79
C GLY A 228 5.49 -8.00 4.96
N ASN A 229 6.13 -9.15 4.74
CA ASN A 229 6.74 -9.98 5.78
C ASN A 229 7.66 -9.22 6.76
N ALA A 230 8.51 -8.32 6.27
CA ALA A 230 9.39 -7.54 7.14
C ALA A 230 8.64 -6.58 8.08
N SER A 231 7.36 -6.29 7.81
CA SER A 231 6.52 -5.48 8.69
C SER A 231 5.90 -6.26 9.87
N LEU A 232 6.01 -7.58 9.88
CA LEU A 232 5.47 -8.42 10.96
C LEU A 232 6.34 -8.37 12.22
N ASP A 233 7.59 -7.94 12.10
CA ASP A 233 8.47 -7.67 13.22
C ASP A 233 8.68 -6.17 13.39
N GLY A 234 8.32 -5.64 14.58
CA GLY A 234 8.38 -4.20 14.86
C GLY A 234 9.80 -3.64 14.83
N GLU A 235 10.82 -4.41 15.23
CA GLU A 235 12.22 -3.99 15.17
C GLU A 235 12.72 -3.90 13.73
N GLU A 236 12.44 -4.91 12.90
CA GLU A 236 12.82 -4.90 11.48
C GLU A 236 12.11 -3.75 10.73
N PHE A 237 10.84 -3.52 11.02
CA PHE A 237 10.08 -2.43 10.41
C PHE A 237 10.61 -1.04 10.84
N ALA A 238 11.04 -0.91 12.10
CA ALA A 238 11.69 0.30 12.60
C ALA A 238 13.01 0.60 11.86
N LYS A 239 13.82 -0.43 11.58
CA LYS A 239 15.05 -0.28 10.78
C LYS A 239 14.76 0.18 9.34
N ILE A 240 13.66 -0.31 8.74
CA ILE A 240 13.20 0.19 7.43
C ILE A 240 12.82 1.67 7.53
N ALA A 241 12.09 2.07 8.59
CA ALA A 241 11.69 3.46 8.81
C ALA A 241 12.88 4.43 8.94
N GLN A 242 13.99 3.98 9.51
CA GLN A 242 15.23 4.78 9.65
C GLN A 242 15.94 5.05 8.31
N ASN A 243 15.60 4.34 7.24
CA ASN A 243 16.18 4.52 5.91
C ASN A 243 15.52 5.64 5.09
N PHE A 244 14.45 6.28 5.62
CA PHE A 244 13.78 7.44 5.01
C PHE A 244 14.45 8.75 5.37
#